data_f2f27dd12d869a589f22ae1df03e39e7
#
_entry.id   f2f27dd12d869a589f22ae1df03e39e7
#
_cell.length_a   1.000
_cell.length_b   1.000
_cell.length_c   1.000
_cell.angle_alpha   90.00
_cell.angle_beta   90.00
_cell.angle_gamma   90.00
#
_symmetry.space_group_name_H-M   'P 1'
#
loop_
_entity.id
_entity.type
_entity.pdbx_description
1 polymer ?
#
loop_
_entity_poly.entity_id
_entity_poly.type
_entity_poly.pdbx_seq_one_letter_code
_entity_poly.pdbx_strand_id
1 'polypeptide(L)'
;MTSAGETAAEASPWLCQGDLFSSAPVLYYPDLSQDLLAQLRKGPAMLITHDCALDKMNNRGEATIERLSFVRIRDLTATPDHRQQLLRTNAAELQPFEAHYLGEVAGFGESYVLLSDPYYLPAGYFGVETRAFTGLPNGEKRLAITNHDTRFGRLGDQSLELFRKKWNAYWTRVVPDE
;
A
#
# COMPACT_ATOMS: atom_id res chain seq x y z
N MET A 1 22.59 -7.87 13.67
CA MET A 1 22.41 -7.08 12.43
C MET A 1 21.42 -7.86 11.56
N THR A 2 20.16 -7.64 11.75
CA THR A 2 19.10 -8.22 10.93
C THR A 2 18.99 -7.39 9.67
N SER A 3 19.22 -8.01 8.54
CA SER A 3 19.11 -7.43 7.20
C SER A 3 17.71 -6.86 7.00
N ALA A 4 17.61 -5.54 6.91
CA ALA A 4 16.39 -4.83 6.52
C ALA A 4 16.12 -4.95 4.99
N GLY A 5 16.40 -6.13 4.41
CA GLY A 5 16.56 -6.28 2.98
C GLY A 5 15.55 -7.18 2.27
N GLU A 6 14.40 -7.45 2.86
CA GLU A 6 13.40 -8.28 2.17
C GLU A 6 12.10 -7.50 1.97
N THR A 7 12.17 -6.53 1.06
CA THR A 7 11.12 -5.53 0.91
C THR A 7 10.12 -5.81 -0.19
N ALA A 8 10.35 -6.75 -1.09
CA ALA A 8 9.36 -7.05 -2.10
C ALA A 8 9.40 -8.53 -2.49
N ALA A 9 8.43 -9.28 -2.03
CA ALA A 9 8.04 -10.50 -2.71
C ALA A 9 7.48 -10.18 -4.10
N GLU A 10 7.54 -11.11 -5.03
CA GLU A 10 6.85 -10.96 -6.32
C GLU A 10 5.37 -10.65 -6.11
N ALA A 11 4.83 -9.80 -6.98
CA ALA A 11 3.41 -9.51 -6.95
C ALA A 11 2.61 -10.80 -7.13
N SER A 12 1.63 -11.01 -6.25
CA SER A 12 0.69 -12.13 -6.37
C SER A 12 -0.13 -12.00 -7.67
N PRO A 13 -0.58 -13.10 -8.30
CA PRO A 13 -1.50 -13.01 -9.43
C PRO A 13 -2.82 -12.29 -9.09
N TRP A 14 -3.22 -12.29 -7.82
CA TRP A 14 -4.41 -11.58 -7.32
C TRP A 14 -4.03 -10.40 -6.45
N LEU A 15 -5.00 -9.50 -6.23
CA LEU A 15 -4.83 -8.33 -5.36
C LEU A 15 -4.67 -8.73 -3.90
N CYS A 16 -3.69 -8.10 -3.24
CA CYS A 16 -3.46 -8.24 -1.81
C CYS A 16 -3.15 -6.89 -1.18
N GLN A 17 -3.48 -6.75 0.09
CA GLN A 17 -2.97 -5.62 0.88
C GLN A 17 -1.44 -5.63 0.87
N GLY A 18 -0.84 -4.46 0.66
CA GLY A 18 0.61 -4.32 0.56
C GLY A 18 1.15 -4.44 -0.87
N ASP A 19 0.31 -4.67 -1.88
CA ASP A 19 0.74 -4.62 -3.28
C ASP A 19 1.30 -3.24 -3.64
N LEU A 20 2.45 -3.22 -4.32
CA LEU A 20 3.19 -2.03 -4.73
C LEU A 20 2.98 -1.77 -6.22
N PHE A 21 2.51 -0.58 -6.54
CA PHE A 21 2.26 -0.09 -7.90
C PHE A 21 3.31 0.93 -8.29
N SER A 22 3.89 0.80 -9.47
CA SER A 22 4.88 1.76 -10.00
C SER A 22 4.22 3.02 -10.56
N SER A 23 2.97 2.94 -10.98
CA SER A 23 2.27 4.02 -11.68
C SER A 23 0.76 4.00 -11.43
N ALA A 24 0.34 4.26 -10.19
CA ALA A 24 -1.06 4.50 -9.85
C ALA A 24 -1.41 5.99 -9.96
N PRO A 25 -2.69 6.36 -10.19
CA PRO A 25 -3.13 7.74 -10.02
C PRO A 25 -2.91 8.19 -8.58
N VAL A 26 -2.25 9.32 -8.39
CA VAL A 26 -1.95 9.91 -7.08
C VAL A 26 -2.45 11.34 -7.06
N LEU A 27 -3.17 11.72 -6.00
CA LEU A 27 -3.56 13.11 -5.77
C LEU A 27 -2.34 13.92 -5.32
N TYR A 28 -2.11 15.03 -5.99
CA TYR A 28 -1.03 15.94 -5.70
C TYR A 28 -1.59 17.36 -5.51
N TYR A 29 -1.19 18.00 -4.42
CA TYR A 29 -1.56 19.39 -4.11
C TYR A 29 -0.30 20.25 -4.28
N PRO A 30 -0.11 20.92 -5.41
CA PRO A 30 1.13 21.65 -5.71
C PRO A 30 1.31 22.88 -4.80
N ASP A 31 0.23 23.55 -4.46
CA ASP A 31 0.24 24.71 -3.57
C ASP A 31 -1.09 24.83 -2.82
N LEU A 32 -1.01 24.70 -1.51
CA LEU A 32 -2.17 24.84 -0.61
C LEU A 32 -2.50 26.31 -0.30
N SER A 33 -1.67 27.26 -0.74
CA SER A 33 -1.81 28.67 -0.40
C SER A 33 -2.69 29.47 -1.38
N GLN A 34 -2.90 28.96 -2.60
CA GLN A 34 -3.61 29.73 -3.64
C GLN A 34 -4.96 29.13 -4.03
N ASP A 35 -4.97 27.94 -4.57
CA ASP A 35 -6.20 27.24 -4.97
C ASP A 35 -6.07 25.77 -4.62
N LEU A 36 -7.06 25.23 -3.93
CA LEU A 36 -7.15 23.79 -3.58
C LEU A 36 -7.40 22.91 -4.82
N LEU A 37 -6.65 23.13 -5.90
CA LEU A 37 -6.74 22.33 -7.11
C LEU A 37 -5.86 21.09 -6.95
N ALA A 38 -6.48 19.96 -6.64
CA ALA A 38 -5.82 18.67 -6.68
C ALA A 38 -5.47 18.32 -8.12
N GLN A 39 -4.21 18.00 -8.37
CA GLN A 39 -3.76 17.43 -9.64
C GLN A 39 -3.68 15.91 -9.53
N LEU A 40 -4.25 15.21 -10.50
CA LEU A 40 -4.05 13.79 -10.62
C LEU A 40 -2.77 13.53 -11.42
N ARG A 41 -1.79 12.89 -10.79
CA ARG A 41 -0.53 12.49 -11.42
C ARG A 41 -0.38 10.97 -11.31
N LYS A 42 0.45 10.38 -12.15
CA LYS A 42 0.87 8.98 -11.99
C LYS A 42 2.10 8.92 -11.09
N GLY A 43 2.13 7.98 -10.17
CA GLY A 43 3.26 7.78 -9.27
C GLY A 43 3.19 6.48 -8.49
N PRO A 44 4.26 6.15 -7.75
CA PRO A 44 4.29 4.92 -6.97
C PRO A 44 3.32 5.00 -5.78
N ALA A 45 2.62 3.89 -5.55
CA ALA A 45 1.63 3.77 -4.49
C ALA A 45 1.56 2.35 -3.93
N MET A 46 1.11 2.22 -2.70
CA MET A 46 0.86 0.95 -2.04
C MET A 46 -0.64 0.77 -1.80
N LEU A 47 -1.16 -0.39 -2.15
CA LEU A 47 -2.54 -0.78 -1.85
C LEU A 47 -2.68 -1.09 -0.36
N ILE A 48 -3.59 -0.40 0.31
CA ILE A 48 -3.86 -0.58 1.74
C ILE A 48 -5.24 -1.15 2.04
N THR A 49 -6.06 -1.37 1.00
CA THR A 49 -7.33 -2.07 1.16
C THR A 49 -7.10 -3.41 1.83
N HIS A 50 -7.78 -3.64 2.95
CA HIS A 50 -7.61 -4.86 3.74
C HIS A 50 -8.07 -6.11 2.98
N ASP A 51 -7.35 -7.22 3.13
CA ASP A 51 -7.64 -8.47 2.43
C ASP A 51 -9.10 -8.94 2.64
N CYS A 52 -9.64 -8.80 3.85
CA CYS A 52 -11.06 -9.11 4.10
C CYS A 52 -12.05 -8.32 3.24
N ALA A 53 -11.70 -7.11 2.82
CA ALA A 53 -12.52 -6.32 1.91
C ALA A 53 -12.33 -6.75 0.46
N LEU A 54 -11.09 -7.15 0.10
CA LEU A 54 -10.77 -7.72 -1.21
C LEU A 54 -11.42 -9.10 -1.43
N ASP A 55 -11.68 -9.84 -0.37
CA ASP A 55 -12.29 -11.18 -0.44
C ASP A 55 -13.83 -11.15 -0.46
N LYS A 56 -14.44 -9.99 -0.29
CA LYS A 56 -15.91 -9.86 -0.32
C LYS A 56 -16.47 -10.01 -1.72
N MET A 57 -17.35 -10.99 -1.87
CA MET A 57 -18.09 -11.27 -3.09
C MET A 57 -19.58 -11.33 -2.80
N ASN A 58 -20.40 -11.01 -3.79
CA ASN A 58 -21.84 -11.21 -3.72
C ASN A 58 -22.20 -12.70 -3.92
N ASN A 59 -23.50 -13.00 -3.83
CA ASN A 59 -24.01 -14.38 -4.00
C ASN A 59 -23.76 -14.96 -5.41
N ARG A 60 -23.37 -14.13 -6.39
CA ARG A 60 -22.99 -14.57 -7.74
C ARG A 60 -21.49 -14.78 -7.89
N GLY A 61 -20.70 -14.54 -6.83
CA GLY A 61 -19.25 -14.61 -6.85
C GLY A 61 -18.60 -13.44 -7.58
N GLU A 62 -19.26 -12.28 -7.66
CA GLU A 62 -18.72 -11.06 -8.25
C GLU A 62 -18.17 -10.15 -7.16
N ALA A 63 -17.11 -9.40 -7.47
CA ALA A 63 -16.53 -8.42 -6.56
C ALA A 63 -17.56 -7.37 -6.13
N THR A 64 -17.61 -7.07 -4.85
CA THR A 64 -18.50 -6.02 -4.31
C THR A 64 -17.74 -4.73 -4.01
N ILE A 65 -16.43 -4.72 -4.20
CA ILE A 65 -15.59 -3.57 -3.90
C ILE A 65 -15.74 -2.49 -4.97
N GLU A 66 -16.11 -1.30 -4.55
CA GLU A 66 -16.27 -0.14 -5.44
C GLU A 66 -15.02 0.75 -5.47
N ARG A 67 -14.24 0.74 -4.40
CA ARG A 67 -13.07 1.60 -4.22
C ARG A 67 -11.91 0.83 -3.61
N LEU A 68 -10.73 1.10 -4.11
CA LEU A 68 -9.46 0.63 -3.55
C LEU A 68 -8.79 1.78 -2.81
N SER A 69 -8.24 1.50 -1.64
CA SER A 69 -7.53 2.47 -0.80
C SER A 69 -6.03 2.36 -1.02
N PHE A 70 -5.38 3.49 -1.19
CA PHE A 70 -3.94 3.58 -1.42
C PHE A 70 -3.29 4.59 -0.48
N VAL A 71 -1.98 4.43 -0.30
CA VAL A 71 -1.07 5.47 0.20
C VAL A 71 0.05 5.68 -0.81
N ARG A 72 0.50 6.94 -0.94
CA ARG A 72 1.59 7.29 -1.85
C ARG A 72 2.91 6.78 -1.27
N ILE A 73 3.72 6.12 -2.11
CA ILE A 73 5.12 5.82 -1.81
C ILE A 73 5.94 7.09 -2.04
N ARG A 74 6.78 7.45 -1.08
CA ARG A 74 7.56 8.67 -1.05
C ARG A 74 9.04 8.33 -0.98
N ASP A 75 9.85 9.08 -1.73
CA ASP A 75 11.30 9.01 -1.66
C ASP A 75 11.78 9.53 -0.29
N LEU A 76 12.51 8.70 0.43
CA LEU A 76 13.07 9.04 1.73
C LEU A 76 14.12 10.14 1.62
N THR A 77 14.91 10.15 0.54
CA THR A 77 15.99 11.11 0.33
C THR A 77 15.49 12.54 0.14
N ALA A 78 14.22 12.71 -0.25
CA ALA A 78 13.56 14.00 -0.35
C ALA A 78 13.12 14.59 1.00
N THR A 79 13.39 13.88 2.13
CA THR A 79 13.04 14.36 3.48
C THR A 79 14.28 14.90 4.20
N PRO A 80 14.13 15.73 5.25
CA PRO A 80 15.26 16.18 6.06
C PRO A 80 16.03 15.01 6.70
N ASP A 81 17.35 15.14 6.82
CA ASP A 81 18.25 14.09 7.28
C ASP A 81 17.86 13.47 8.63
N HIS A 82 17.43 14.31 9.58
CA HIS A 82 17.00 13.83 10.88
C HIS A 82 15.78 12.88 10.80
N ARG A 83 14.88 13.14 9.85
CA ARG A 83 13.72 12.28 9.61
C ARG A 83 14.10 10.99 8.89
N GLN A 84 15.03 11.08 7.93
CA GLN A 84 15.58 9.89 7.27
C GLN A 84 16.20 8.95 8.31
N GLN A 85 17.06 9.50 9.18
CA GLN A 85 17.70 8.73 10.25
C GLN A 85 16.67 8.11 11.21
N LEU A 86 15.67 8.88 11.62
CA LEU A 86 14.59 8.39 12.50
C LEU A 86 13.88 7.18 11.90
N LEU A 87 13.50 7.24 10.63
CA LEU A 87 12.77 6.17 9.95
C LEU A 87 13.64 4.93 9.74
N ARG A 88 14.94 5.09 9.42
CA ARG A 88 15.87 3.96 9.30
C ARG A 88 16.14 3.29 10.64
N THR A 89 16.37 4.09 11.69
CA THR A 89 16.67 3.56 13.02
C THR A 89 15.50 2.79 13.61
N ASN A 90 14.29 3.29 13.40
CA ASN A 90 13.07 2.71 13.96
C ASN A 90 12.27 1.90 12.92
N ALA A 91 12.95 1.34 11.93
CA ALA A 91 12.28 0.61 10.84
C ALA A 91 11.45 -0.59 11.33
N ALA A 92 11.86 -1.23 12.42
CA ALA A 92 11.16 -2.36 13.04
C ALA A 92 10.22 -1.95 14.19
N GLU A 93 10.22 -0.67 14.56
CA GLU A 93 9.47 -0.16 15.71
C GLU A 93 8.11 0.39 15.30
N LEU A 94 7.18 0.49 16.27
CA LEU A 94 5.90 1.13 16.03
C LEU A 94 6.03 2.65 15.84
N GLN A 95 6.99 3.28 16.47
CA GLN A 95 7.29 4.71 16.31
C GLN A 95 8.20 4.95 15.08
N PRO A 96 8.04 6.05 14.36
CA PRO A 96 6.93 7.01 14.44
C PRO A 96 5.64 6.42 13.86
N PHE A 97 4.50 6.64 14.51
CA PHE A 97 3.23 6.04 14.08
C PHE A 97 2.71 6.58 12.74
N GLU A 98 3.02 7.84 12.41
CA GLU A 98 2.51 8.49 11.20
C GLU A 98 3.17 8.00 9.90
N ALA A 99 4.27 7.25 10.00
CA ALA A 99 5.02 6.80 8.84
C ALA A 99 5.44 5.34 8.95
N HIS A 100 5.47 4.66 7.82
CA HIS A 100 6.01 3.30 7.70
C HIS A 100 7.15 3.30 6.68
N TYR A 101 8.34 2.89 7.14
CA TYR A 101 9.52 2.74 6.30
C TYR A 101 9.43 1.47 5.49
N LEU A 102 9.58 1.59 4.17
CA LEU A 102 9.49 0.46 3.24
C LEU A 102 10.85 -0.18 2.95
N GLY A 103 11.95 0.50 3.32
CA GLY A 103 13.29 0.10 2.88
C GLY A 103 13.57 0.49 1.44
N GLU A 104 14.46 -0.28 0.81
CA GLU A 104 14.79 -0.14 -0.60
C GLU A 104 13.64 -0.71 -1.46
N VAL A 105 13.01 0.13 -2.24
CA VAL A 105 11.93 -0.25 -3.16
C VAL A 105 12.47 -0.25 -4.59
N ALA A 106 12.38 -1.38 -5.28
CA ALA A 106 12.93 -1.56 -6.62
C ALA A 106 12.49 -0.44 -7.60
N GLY A 107 13.47 0.27 -8.16
CA GLY A 107 13.23 1.38 -9.09
C GLY A 107 12.87 2.73 -8.43
N PHE A 108 12.73 2.79 -7.10
CA PHE A 108 12.34 4.01 -6.36
C PHE A 108 13.28 4.37 -5.21
N GLY A 109 14.28 3.52 -4.91
CA GLY A 109 15.22 3.72 -3.81
C GLY A 109 14.59 3.58 -2.43
N GLU A 110 15.27 4.09 -1.40
CA GLU A 110 14.74 4.08 -0.04
C GLU A 110 13.44 4.88 0.07
N SER A 111 12.40 4.23 0.52
CA SER A 111 11.05 4.76 0.45
C SER A 111 10.29 4.60 1.76
N TYR A 112 9.23 5.39 1.90
CA TYR A 112 8.30 5.33 3.03
C TYR A 112 6.89 5.72 2.59
N VAL A 113 5.90 5.44 3.43
CA VAL A 113 4.51 5.90 3.27
C VAL A 113 4.08 6.69 4.49
N LEU A 114 3.15 7.65 4.30
CA LEU A 114 2.47 8.35 5.39
C LEU A 114 1.10 7.72 5.61
N LEU A 115 0.81 7.36 6.87
CA LEU A 115 -0.47 6.77 7.26
C LEU A 115 -1.59 7.82 7.36
N SER A 116 -1.21 9.10 7.39
CA SER A 116 -2.13 10.24 7.40
C SER A 116 -2.67 10.63 6.04
N ASP A 117 -2.18 10.02 4.96
CA ASP A 117 -2.45 10.45 3.59
C ASP A 117 -3.05 9.32 2.71
N PRO A 118 -4.07 8.60 3.20
CA PRO A 118 -4.77 7.61 2.39
C PRO A 118 -5.68 8.30 1.36
N TYR A 119 -5.81 7.68 0.20
CA TYR A 119 -6.73 8.14 -0.82
C TYR A 119 -7.41 6.94 -1.49
N TYR A 120 -8.51 7.20 -2.19
CA TYR A 120 -9.34 6.17 -2.79
C TYR A 120 -9.40 6.33 -4.29
N LEU A 121 -9.31 5.18 -5.00
CA LEU A 121 -9.50 5.12 -6.44
C LEU A 121 -10.66 4.17 -6.76
N PRO A 122 -11.45 4.46 -7.81
CA PRO A 122 -12.51 3.55 -8.25
C PRO A 122 -11.93 2.19 -8.65
N ALA A 123 -12.49 1.09 -8.15
CA ALA A 123 -12.10 -0.26 -8.54
C ALA A 123 -12.27 -0.50 -10.05
N GLY A 124 -13.27 0.13 -10.65
CA GLY A 124 -13.51 0.09 -12.09
C GLY A 124 -12.38 0.67 -12.94
N TYR A 125 -11.58 1.62 -12.41
CA TYR A 125 -10.39 2.11 -13.09
C TYR A 125 -9.39 0.99 -13.37
N PHE A 126 -9.24 0.07 -12.42
CA PHE A 126 -8.33 -1.07 -12.53
C PHE A 126 -8.97 -2.28 -13.22
N GLY A 127 -10.24 -2.21 -13.58
CA GLY A 127 -10.96 -3.36 -14.13
C GLY A 127 -10.96 -4.55 -13.16
N VAL A 128 -11.24 -4.29 -11.88
CA VAL A 128 -11.23 -5.33 -10.84
C VAL A 128 -12.32 -6.35 -11.12
N GLU A 129 -11.93 -7.61 -11.20
CA GLU A 129 -12.84 -8.74 -11.40
C GLU A 129 -12.45 -9.94 -10.55
N THR A 130 -13.39 -10.86 -10.34
CA THR A 130 -13.10 -12.13 -9.66
C THR A 130 -12.64 -13.18 -10.64
N ARG A 131 -11.53 -13.85 -10.32
CA ARG A 131 -10.99 -14.98 -11.09
C ARG A 131 -10.69 -16.16 -10.18
N ALA A 132 -10.78 -17.38 -10.73
CA ALA A 132 -10.17 -18.55 -10.16
C ALA A 132 -8.68 -18.60 -10.52
N PHE A 133 -7.84 -18.91 -9.56
CA PHE A 133 -6.39 -19.01 -9.76
C PHE A 133 -5.91 -20.43 -9.51
N THR A 134 -4.96 -20.87 -10.33
CA THR A 134 -4.28 -22.15 -10.12
C THR A 134 -3.49 -22.11 -8.81
N GLY A 135 -3.64 -23.14 -7.99
CA GLY A 135 -2.94 -23.24 -6.70
C GLY A 135 -3.77 -22.77 -5.49
N LEU A 136 -4.95 -22.17 -5.69
CA LEU A 136 -5.89 -21.93 -4.61
C LEU A 136 -6.74 -23.17 -4.31
N PRO A 137 -7.05 -23.45 -3.04
CA PRO A 137 -7.88 -24.58 -2.67
C PRO A 137 -9.29 -24.49 -3.29
N ASN A 138 -9.83 -25.62 -3.75
CA ASN A 138 -11.25 -25.77 -4.11
C ASN A 138 -11.81 -24.77 -5.13
N GLY A 139 -10.99 -24.24 -6.04
CA GLY A 139 -11.45 -23.24 -7.02
C GLY A 139 -11.80 -21.89 -6.38
N GLU A 140 -11.19 -21.56 -5.26
CA GLU A 140 -11.34 -20.28 -4.59
C GLU A 140 -11.05 -19.13 -5.58
N LYS A 141 -11.93 -18.13 -5.57
CA LYS A 141 -11.80 -16.95 -6.40
C LYS A 141 -11.15 -15.81 -5.61
N ARG A 142 -10.34 -15.03 -6.30
CA ARG A 142 -9.73 -13.80 -5.76
C ARG A 142 -9.91 -12.67 -6.75
N LEU A 143 -9.67 -11.44 -6.30
CA LEU A 143 -9.72 -10.27 -7.16
C LEU A 143 -8.46 -10.16 -8.03
N ALA A 144 -8.66 -9.94 -9.31
CA ALA A 144 -7.61 -9.63 -10.28
C ALA A 144 -7.81 -8.23 -10.84
N ILE A 145 -6.72 -7.65 -11.33
CA ILE A 145 -6.71 -6.41 -12.10
C ILE A 145 -6.61 -6.77 -13.58
N THR A 146 -7.44 -6.14 -14.40
CA THR A 146 -7.43 -6.33 -15.86
C THR A 146 -6.95 -5.09 -16.62
N ASN A 147 -7.03 -3.91 -15.98
CA ASN A 147 -6.61 -2.63 -16.55
C ASN A 147 -5.60 -1.95 -15.62
N HIS A 148 -4.63 -1.26 -16.21
CA HIS A 148 -3.67 -0.44 -15.47
C HIS A 148 -2.94 -1.20 -14.36
N ASP A 149 -2.71 -2.50 -14.54
CA ASP A 149 -1.92 -3.30 -13.61
C ASP A 149 -0.44 -2.93 -13.75
N THR A 150 0.02 -2.09 -12.84
CA THR A 150 1.41 -1.66 -12.73
C THR A 150 2.06 -2.18 -11.46
N ARG A 151 1.55 -3.29 -10.91
CA ARG A 151 2.14 -3.94 -9.74
C ARG A 151 3.51 -4.50 -10.09
N PHE A 152 4.47 -4.23 -9.22
CA PHE A 152 5.84 -4.70 -9.41
C PHE A 152 6.37 -5.49 -8.20
N GLY A 153 5.62 -5.52 -7.11
CA GLY A 153 5.99 -6.24 -5.90
C GLY A 153 4.93 -6.11 -4.82
N ARG A 154 5.23 -6.65 -3.67
CA ARG A 154 4.38 -6.64 -2.48
C ARG A 154 5.25 -6.53 -1.23
N LEU A 155 4.74 -5.94 -0.16
CA LEU A 155 5.40 -5.98 1.14
C LEU A 155 5.59 -7.42 1.60
N GLY A 156 6.77 -7.75 2.11
CA GLY A 156 7.00 -9.01 2.82
C GLY A 156 6.12 -9.09 4.07
N ASP A 157 5.82 -10.31 4.53
CA ASP A 157 4.84 -10.57 5.60
C ASP A 157 5.15 -9.81 6.90
N GLN A 158 6.41 -9.74 7.30
CA GLN A 158 6.83 -9.00 8.51
C GLN A 158 6.59 -7.50 8.37
N SER A 159 6.93 -6.91 7.22
CA SER A 159 6.72 -5.50 6.95
C SER A 159 5.22 -5.18 6.86
N LEU A 160 4.43 -6.05 6.26
CA LEU A 160 2.97 -5.89 6.17
C LEU A 160 2.32 -5.98 7.55
N GLU A 161 2.76 -6.89 8.40
CA GLU A 161 2.26 -7.00 9.78
C GLU A 161 2.58 -5.75 10.60
N LEU A 162 3.82 -5.26 10.51
CA LEU A 162 4.21 -4.01 11.16
C LEU A 162 3.41 -2.81 10.63
N PHE A 163 3.20 -2.75 9.30
CA PHE A 163 2.33 -1.75 8.69
C PHE A 163 0.92 -1.78 9.30
N ARG A 164 0.31 -2.98 9.42
CA ARG A 164 -1.03 -3.15 10.01
C ARG A 164 -1.08 -2.67 11.47
N LYS A 165 -0.07 -2.99 12.27
CA LYS A 165 0.05 -2.53 13.66
C LYS A 165 0.15 -1.00 13.72
N LYS A 166 1.03 -0.40 12.91
CA LYS A 166 1.16 1.06 12.83
C LYS A 166 -0.13 1.72 12.34
N TRP A 167 -0.77 1.16 11.33
CA TRP A 167 -2.04 1.66 10.80
C TRP A 167 -3.12 1.70 11.89
N ASN A 168 -3.29 0.61 12.62
CA ASN A 168 -4.24 0.55 13.72
C ASN A 168 -3.89 1.56 14.81
N ALA A 169 -2.63 1.59 15.27
CA ALA A 169 -2.19 2.53 16.30
C ALA A 169 -2.42 3.99 15.89
N TYR A 170 -2.15 4.33 14.63
CA TYR A 170 -2.34 5.68 14.12
C TYR A 170 -3.83 6.11 14.13
N TRP A 171 -4.71 5.26 13.61
CA TRP A 171 -6.11 5.62 13.43
C TRP A 171 -6.99 5.39 14.68
N THR A 172 -6.66 4.42 15.52
CA THR A 172 -7.40 4.15 16.76
C THR A 172 -6.82 4.88 17.96
N ARG A 173 -5.60 5.41 17.86
CA ARG A 173 -4.82 5.95 18.98
C ARG A 173 -4.63 4.94 20.13
N VAL A 174 -4.79 3.68 19.85
CA VAL A 174 -4.54 2.57 20.77
C VAL A 174 -3.23 1.93 20.36
N VAL A 175 -2.25 1.97 21.24
CA VAL A 175 -1.00 1.21 21.07
C VAL A 175 -1.34 -0.25 21.38
N PRO A 176 -1.13 -1.19 20.47
CA PRO A 176 -1.30 -2.61 20.78
C PRO A 176 -0.35 -2.98 21.93
N ASP A 177 -0.87 -3.71 22.91
CA ASP A 177 -0.02 -4.30 23.95
C ASP A 177 0.99 -5.25 23.28
N GLU A 178 2.26 -5.19 23.73
CA GLU A 178 3.36 -6.02 23.23
C GLU A 178 3.18 -7.50 23.58
#